data_6b6f0f3e0899b13bd2cd680c1a2207dd
#
_entry.id   6b6f0f3e0899b13bd2cd680c1a2207dd
#
_cell.length_a   1.000
_cell.length_b   1.000
_cell.length_c   1.000
_cell.angle_alpha   90.00
_cell.angle_beta   90.00
_cell.angle_gamma   90.00
#
_symmetry.space_group_name_H-M   'P 1'
#
loop_
_entity.id
_entity.type
_entity.pdbx_description
1 polymer ?
#
loop_
_entity_poly.entity_id
_entity_poly.type
_entity_poly.pdbx_seq_one_letter_code
_entity_poly.pdbx_strand_id
1 'polypeptide(L)'
;MKRKTRFPFAFRSVCTTFAEMMTYADIILPVPLHATFTYSVPEGMCVGEGMRVLVSFGRNKKYVGIVDRLHHDKPEHYEVKPLLQVMDPIPIVNPSQLKLWHWIADYYLSPIGDVYKVAMPAGLKAEEGYKPKTETYIRLTPAYRNEASIHVAINMLTRAQKQLEAFNTYLFLSHWDEVAQSTPIAEVTREELMNSSHATSAIISQLEKRGMLETYEVEVGRLNHGGDYHPELIPPLSEAQTTAYNSLLMQMMGHPVTLLHGVTGSGKTEIYIHLIRRALEHKQQVLYLLPEIALTVQMMQRLQRVFGDRLGIYHSKYSDAERVEIWQKQLSSHPYDIILGARSAVLLPFQKLGLVIVDEEHENSYKQQDPAPRYHARSAAIVLAHMTGAKTVLGTATPSMETYYNTQTGKYGLVSLTQRFQGMQLPR
;
A
#
# COMPACT_ATOMS: atom_id res chain seq x y z
N MET A 1 14.54 -22.99 -10.53
CA MET A 1 14.04 -23.80 -9.38
C MET A 1 12.95 -22.97 -8.72
N LYS A 2 11.66 -23.32 -8.89
CA LYS A 2 10.54 -22.52 -8.41
C LYS A 2 10.58 -22.45 -6.88
N ARG A 3 10.91 -21.31 -6.30
CA ARG A 3 10.63 -21.05 -4.88
C ARG A 3 9.12 -20.90 -4.75
N LYS A 4 8.47 -21.98 -4.34
CA LYS A 4 7.11 -21.92 -3.79
C LYS A 4 7.20 -21.14 -2.48
N THR A 5 6.72 -19.92 -2.48
CA THR A 5 6.38 -19.19 -1.26
C THR A 5 5.38 -20.06 -0.49
N ARG A 6 5.81 -20.62 0.64
CA ARG A 6 4.95 -21.30 1.60
C ARG A 6 4.13 -20.21 2.30
N PHE A 7 2.88 -20.09 1.91
CA PHE A 7 1.89 -19.37 2.71
C PHE A 7 1.62 -20.15 4.02
N PRO A 8 1.44 -19.46 5.15
CA PRO A 8 1.15 -20.12 6.41
C PRO A 8 -0.19 -20.85 6.33
N PHE A 9 -0.15 -22.11 6.69
CA PHE A 9 -1.28 -23.04 6.84
C PHE A 9 -2.22 -22.54 7.96
N ALA A 10 -3.30 -21.85 7.62
CA ALA A 10 -4.39 -21.59 8.57
C ALA A 10 -5.79 -21.46 7.93
N PHE A 11 -5.97 -21.74 6.64
CA PHE A 11 -7.29 -21.64 6.00
C PHE A 11 -7.73 -22.92 5.25
N ARG A 12 -7.30 -24.09 5.73
CA ARG A 12 -7.65 -25.37 5.11
C ARG A 12 -8.60 -26.23 5.95
N SER A 13 -9.53 -25.61 6.65
CA SER A 13 -10.48 -26.43 7.44
C SER A 13 -11.81 -25.74 7.70
N VAL A 14 -12.55 -25.35 6.66
CA VAL A 14 -14.01 -25.11 6.79
C VAL A 14 -14.77 -25.53 5.52
N CYS A 15 -14.20 -26.38 4.68
CA CYS A 15 -14.95 -27.00 3.59
C CYS A 15 -15.17 -28.50 3.88
N THR A 16 -15.84 -28.83 4.97
CA THR A 16 -16.35 -30.19 5.16
C THR A 16 -17.70 -30.15 5.87
N THR A 17 -18.72 -30.54 5.13
CA THR A 17 -20.02 -31.05 5.57
C THR A 17 -20.92 -30.10 6.38
N PHE A 18 -21.67 -29.24 5.66
CA PHE A 18 -23.03 -28.89 6.06
C PHE A 18 -23.95 -29.08 4.84
N ALA A 19 -25.04 -29.77 5.02
CA ALA A 19 -26.06 -30.07 4.03
C ALA A 19 -26.53 -28.74 3.34
N GLU A 20 -26.54 -28.73 2.04
CA GLU A 20 -27.33 -27.94 1.05
C GLU A 20 -28.08 -26.69 1.56
N MET A 21 -27.46 -25.79 2.33
CA MET A 21 -28.00 -24.45 2.48
C MET A 21 -27.34 -23.53 1.43
N MET A 22 -28.13 -23.06 0.47
CA MET A 22 -27.66 -22.09 -0.51
C MET A 22 -27.09 -20.87 0.20
N THR A 23 -25.84 -20.52 -0.14
CA THR A 23 -25.18 -19.33 0.39
C THR A 23 -25.45 -18.15 -0.56
N TYR A 24 -25.74 -17.01 0.02
CA TYR A 24 -25.91 -15.73 -0.65
C TYR A 24 -24.83 -14.75 -0.23
N ALA A 25 -24.49 -13.84 -1.13
CA ALA A 25 -23.51 -12.79 -0.90
C ALA A 25 -24.12 -11.43 -1.23
N ASP A 26 -24.09 -10.52 -0.27
CA ASP A 26 -24.37 -9.12 -0.51
C ASP A 26 -23.12 -8.46 -1.11
N ILE A 27 -23.27 -7.81 -2.26
CA ILE A 27 -22.17 -7.25 -3.04
C ILE A 27 -22.28 -5.73 -3.11
N ILE A 28 -21.20 -5.04 -2.77
CA ILE A 28 -21.02 -3.60 -3.02
C ILE A 28 -20.63 -3.42 -4.48
N LEU A 29 -21.44 -2.72 -5.25
CA LEU A 29 -21.19 -2.41 -6.67
C LEU A 29 -20.85 -0.93 -6.87
N PRO A 30 -20.05 -0.57 -7.89
CA PRO A 30 -19.69 0.82 -8.18
C PRO A 30 -20.86 1.58 -8.85
N VAL A 31 -22.02 1.56 -8.21
CA VAL A 31 -23.24 2.23 -8.69
C VAL A 31 -23.73 3.22 -7.62
N PRO A 32 -24.34 4.36 -8.01
CA PRO A 32 -24.78 5.38 -7.06
C PRO A 32 -26.16 5.02 -6.45
N LEU A 33 -26.23 3.84 -5.81
CA LEU A 33 -27.45 3.33 -5.19
C LEU A 33 -27.19 3.05 -3.70
N HIS A 34 -28.16 3.38 -2.86
CA HIS A 34 -28.10 3.18 -1.40
C HIS A 34 -28.46 1.72 -1.02
N ALA A 35 -27.81 0.74 -1.67
CA ALA A 35 -28.05 -0.68 -1.39
C ALA A 35 -26.85 -1.52 -1.80
N THR A 36 -26.67 -2.64 -1.12
CA THR A 36 -25.93 -3.79 -1.60
C THR A 36 -26.85 -4.68 -2.42
N PHE A 37 -26.29 -5.57 -3.23
CA PHE A 37 -27.04 -6.44 -4.11
C PHE A 37 -26.73 -7.89 -3.82
N THR A 38 -27.76 -8.68 -3.53
CA THR A 38 -27.61 -10.09 -3.17
C THR A 38 -27.49 -10.96 -4.43
N TYR A 39 -26.47 -11.85 -4.40
CA TYR A 39 -26.22 -12.86 -5.42
C TYR A 39 -26.11 -14.23 -4.78
N SER A 40 -26.51 -15.29 -5.50
CA SER A 40 -26.27 -16.65 -5.04
C SER A 40 -24.82 -17.08 -5.30
N VAL A 41 -24.26 -17.78 -4.36
CA VAL A 41 -22.91 -18.36 -4.48
C VAL A 41 -23.05 -19.74 -5.12
N PRO A 42 -22.52 -19.96 -6.34
CA PRO A 42 -22.55 -21.29 -6.98
C PRO A 42 -21.81 -22.34 -6.12
N GLU A 43 -22.28 -23.57 -6.19
CA GLU A 43 -21.66 -24.69 -5.51
C GLU A 43 -20.19 -24.87 -5.93
N GLY A 44 -19.31 -25.12 -4.96
CA GLY A 44 -17.87 -25.26 -5.18
C GLY A 44 -17.11 -23.94 -5.33
N MET A 45 -17.78 -22.78 -5.30
CA MET A 45 -17.14 -21.46 -5.36
C MET A 45 -16.77 -21.00 -3.94
N CYS A 46 -15.46 -20.87 -3.65
CA CYS A 46 -14.97 -20.34 -2.38
C CYS A 46 -15.02 -18.81 -2.38
N VAL A 47 -15.91 -18.24 -1.58
CA VAL A 47 -16.14 -16.79 -1.46
C VAL A 47 -15.99 -16.37 -0.01
N GLY A 48 -15.40 -15.19 0.22
CA GLY A 48 -15.25 -14.58 1.55
C GLY A 48 -15.52 -13.08 1.49
N GLU A 49 -15.89 -12.51 2.64
CA GLU A 49 -16.06 -11.07 2.79
C GLU A 49 -14.76 -10.32 2.41
N GLY A 50 -14.88 -9.20 1.70
CA GLY A 50 -13.76 -8.42 1.19
C GLY A 50 -13.12 -8.94 -0.09
N MET A 51 -13.56 -10.07 -0.66
CA MET A 51 -13.10 -10.56 -1.96
C MET A 51 -13.76 -9.81 -3.10
N ARG A 52 -13.04 -9.68 -4.23
CA ARG A 52 -13.64 -9.20 -5.48
C ARG A 52 -14.37 -10.33 -6.20
N VAL A 53 -15.52 -9.98 -6.70
CA VAL A 53 -16.34 -10.89 -7.51
C VAL A 53 -16.82 -10.18 -8.77
N LEU A 54 -16.91 -10.93 -9.86
CA LEU A 54 -17.54 -10.50 -11.08
C LEU A 54 -19.02 -10.87 -11.04
N VAL A 55 -19.89 -9.90 -11.30
CA VAL A 55 -21.34 -10.11 -11.29
C VAL A 55 -22.00 -9.47 -12.51
N SER A 56 -23.16 -10.01 -12.90
CA SER A 56 -24.02 -9.38 -13.89
C SER A 56 -24.99 -8.42 -13.20
N PHE A 57 -25.12 -7.20 -13.71
CA PHE A 57 -26.04 -6.20 -13.19
C PHE A 57 -26.89 -5.58 -14.33
N GLY A 58 -28.19 -5.49 -14.12
CA GLY A 58 -29.11 -5.10 -15.18
C GLY A 58 -29.20 -6.14 -16.30
N ARG A 59 -29.35 -5.72 -17.57
CA ARG A 59 -29.53 -6.64 -18.70
C ARG A 59 -28.21 -7.24 -19.19
N ASN A 60 -27.18 -6.41 -19.44
CA ASN A 60 -25.94 -6.86 -20.11
C ASN A 60 -24.64 -6.28 -19.52
N LYS A 61 -24.71 -5.61 -18.36
CA LYS A 61 -23.51 -5.03 -17.75
C LYS A 61 -22.91 -5.98 -16.74
N LYS A 62 -21.59 -6.07 -16.77
CA LYS A 62 -20.82 -6.75 -15.73
C LYS A 62 -20.11 -5.72 -14.87
N TYR A 63 -19.98 -6.01 -13.59
CA TYR A 63 -19.24 -5.19 -12.64
C TYR A 63 -18.37 -6.06 -11.74
N VAL A 64 -17.22 -5.52 -11.41
CA VAL A 64 -16.42 -6.04 -10.30
C VAL A 64 -16.96 -5.41 -9.02
N GLY A 65 -17.45 -6.23 -8.13
CA GLY A 65 -17.94 -5.83 -6.82
C GLY A 65 -17.10 -6.40 -5.69
N ILE A 66 -17.35 -5.93 -4.47
CA ILE A 66 -16.75 -6.44 -3.24
C ILE A 66 -17.82 -7.18 -2.45
N VAL A 67 -17.49 -8.37 -1.97
CA VAL A 67 -18.36 -9.13 -1.05
C VAL A 67 -18.39 -8.39 0.29
N ASP A 68 -19.57 -7.91 0.65
CA ASP A 68 -19.81 -7.19 1.89
C ASP A 68 -20.12 -8.17 3.03
N ARG A 69 -21.06 -9.09 2.78
CA ARG A 69 -21.54 -10.05 3.76
C ARG A 69 -21.97 -11.35 3.10
N LEU A 70 -21.74 -12.47 3.79
CA LEU A 70 -22.28 -13.79 3.44
C LEU A 70 -23.43 -14.15 4.37
N HIS A 71 -24.51 -14.73 3.83
CA HIS A 71 -25.69 -15.14 4.58
C HIS A 71 -26.45 -16.28 3.88
N HIS A 72 -27.49 -16.79 4.51
CA HIS A 72 -28.34 -17.86 3.98
C HIS A 72 -29.79 -17.42 3.70
N ASP A 73 -30.08 -16.14 3.91
CA ASP A 73 -31.42 -15.60 3.75
C ASP A 73 -31.68 -15.29 2.27
N LYS A 74 -32.57 -16.05 1.64
CA LYS A 74 -32.97 -15.81 0.23
C LYS A 74 -33.86 -14.59 0.17
N PRO A 75 -33.56 -13.58 -0.70
CA PRO A 75 -34.48 -12.49 -0.97
C PRO A 75 -35.81 -12.98 -1.56
N GLU A 76 -36.91 -12.48 -1.02
CA GLU A 76 -38.27 -12.90 -1.44
C GLU A 76 -38.81 -12.12 -2.65
N HIS A 77 -38.27 -10.92 -2.90
CA HIS A 77 -38.90 -9.95 -3.82
C HIS A 77 -38.27 -9.89 -5.21
N TYR A 78 -37.20 -10.62 -5.48
CA TYR A 78 -36.55 -10.67 -6.80
C TYR A 78 -35.79 -11.98 -7.02
N GLU A 79 -35.61 -12.33 -8.29
CA GLU A 79 -34.79 -13.48 -8.68
C GLU A 79 -33.31 -13.17 -8.50
N VAL A 80 -32.64 -13.99 -7.68
CA VAL A 80 -31.24 -13.83 -7.35
C VAL A 80 -30.38 -14.42 -8.46
N LYS A 81 -29.51 -13.62 -9.05
CA LYS A 81 -28.53 -14.05 -10.05
C LYS A 81 -27.31 -14.70 -9.37
N PRO A 82 -26.65 -15.65 -10.04
CA PRO A 82 -25.41 -16.23 -9.51
C PRO A 82 -24.22 -15.27 -9.68
N LEU A 83 -23.22 -15.43 -8.81
CA LEU A 83 -21.88 -14.89 -9.02
C LEU A 83 -21.29 -15.49 -10.31
N LEU A 84 -20.59 -14.68 -11.12
CA LEU A 84 -19.96 -15.16 -12.34
C LEU A 84 -18.56 -15.71 -12.08
N GLN A 85 -17.79 -15.03 -11.23
CA GLN A 85 -16.39 -15.39 -10.93
C GLN A 85 -15.93 -14.77 -9.61
N VAL A 86 -15.09 -15.48 -8.88
CA VAL A 86 -14.25 -14.93 -7.80
C VAL A 86 -12.91 -14.54 -8.40
N MET A 87 -12.48 -13.29 -8.18
CA MET A 87 -11.30 -12.73 -8.84
C MET A 87 -10.02 -12.89 -8.01
N ASP A 88 -10.15 -13.05 -6.70
CA ASP A 88 -9.01 -13.13 -5.78
C ASP A 88 -9.07 -14.39 -4.92
N PRO A 89 -7.92 -15.00 -4.60
CA PRO A 89 -7.86 -16.15 -3.70
C PRO A 89 -8.01 -15.77 -2.22
N ILE A 90 -7.85 -14.49 -1.89
CA ILE A 90 -7.92 -13.94 -0.53
C ILE A 90 -8.63 -12.58 -0.56
N PRO A 91 -9.20 -12.12 0.58
CA PRO A 91 -9.80 -10.79 0.66
C PRO A 91 -8.79 -9.69 0.33
N ILE A 92 -9.21 -8.72 -0.48
CA ILE A 92 -8.42 -7.52 -0.81
C ILE A 92 -8.91 -6.27 -0.10
N VAL A 93 -10.03 -6.36 0.58
CA VAL A 93 -10.58 -5.35 1.50
C VAL A 93 -10.71 -6.02 2.87
N ASN A 94 -10.11 -5.41 3.89
CA ASN A 94 -10.16 -5.97 5.22
C ASN A 94 -11.43 -5.57 6.00
N PRO A 95 -11.78 -6.24 7.09
CA PRO A 95 -13.00 -5.92 7.86
C PRO A 95 -13.05 -4.48 8.39
N SER A 96 -11.90 -3.88 8.74
CA SER A 96 -11.84 -2.49 9.21
C SER A 96 -12.17 -1.51 8.10
N GLN A 97 -11.74 -1.82 6.86
CA GLN A 97 -12.09 -0.99 5.68
C GLN A 97 -13.60 -1.09 5.38
N LEU A 98 -14.18 -2.30 5.35
CA LEU A 98 -15.62 -2.45 5.12
C LEU A 98 -16.44 -1.66 6.15
N LYS A 99 -16.08 -1.76 7.44
CA LYS A 99 -16.72 -0.97 8.50
C LYS A 99 -16.56 0.54 8.27
N LEU A 100 -15.37 0.99 7.87
CA LEU A 100 -15.13 2.39 7.57
C LEU A 100 -15.94 2.86 6.35
N TRP A 101 -16.07 2.03 5.30
CA TRP A 101 -16.87 2.35 4.12
C TRP A 101 -18.35 2.53 4.47
N HIS A 102 -18.91 1.61 5.27
CA HIS A 102 -20.27 1.75 5.77
C HIS A 102 -20.44 3.02 6.61
N TRP A 103 -19.51 3.28 7.54
CA TRP A 103 -19.55 4.50 8.33
C TRP A 103 -19.51 5.77 7.46
N ILE A 104 -18.65 5.80 6.42
CA ILE A 104 -18.61 6.94 5.48
C ILE A 104 -19.94 7.07 4.73
N ALA A 105 -20.48 5.97 4.24
CA ALA A 105 -21.76 5.96 3.52
C ALA A 105 -22.88 6.54 4.39
N ASP A 106 -23.02 6.03 5.60
CA ASP A 106 -24.07 6.42 6.55
C ASP A 106 -23.90 7.86 7.04
N TYR A 107 -22.69 8.21 7.50
CA TYR A 107 -22.43 9.53 8.11
C TYR A 107 -22.53 10.66 7.09
N TYR A 108 -22.09 10.44 5.85
CA TYR A 108 -22.13 11.45 4.78
C TYR A 108 -23.31 11.27 3.83
N LEU A 109 -24.27 10.40 4.16
CA LEU A 109 -25.48 10.13 3.37
C LEU A 109 -25.16 9.88 1.89
N SER A 110 -24.16 9.05 1.63
CA SER A 110 -23.67 8.75 0.29
C SER A 110 -23.86 7.26 -0.02
N PRO A 111 -24.19 6.91 -1.27
CA PRO A 111 -24.22 5.50 -1.67
C PRO A 111 -22.90 4.79 -1.37
N ILE A 112 -22.97 3.57 -0.83
CA ILE A 112 -21.78 2.78 -0.53
C ILE A 112 -20.97 2.47 -1.80
N GLY A 113 -21.63 2.36 -2.95
CA GLY A 113 -20.98 2.21 -4.25
C GLY A 113 -20.10 3.40 -4.63
N ASP A 114 -20.44 4.61 -4.20
CA ASP A 114 -19.59 5.79 -4.41
C ASP A 114 -18.38 5.77 -3.47
N VAL A 115 -18.53 5.26 -2.23
CA VAL A 115 -17.39 5.02 -1.32
C VAL A 115 -16.43 4.01 -1.96
N TYR A 116 -16.94 2.90 -2.47
CA TYR A 116 -16.14 1.90 -3.18
C TYR A 116 -15.35 2.49 -4.35
N LYS A 117 -16.00 3.34 -5.19
CA LYS A 117 -15.34 3.99 -6.33
C LYS A 117 -14.13 4.82 -5.92
N VAL A 118 -14.26 5.55 -4.82
CA VAL A 118 -13.19 6.44 -4.32
C VAL A 118 -12.12 5.68 -3.55
N ALA A 119 -12.53 4.66 -2.80
CA ALA A 119 -11.62 3.91 -1.94
C ALA A 119 -10.64 3.06 -2.75
N MET A 120 -11.10 2.42 -3.81
CA MET A 120 -10.27 1.47 -4.55
C MET A 120 -9.64 2.06 -5.81
N PRO A 121 -8.35 1.76 -6.08
CA PRO A 121 -7.68 2.05 -7.36
C PRO A 121 -8.46 1.49 -8.56
N ALA A 122 -8.39 2.16 -9.71
CA ALA A 122 -9.13 1.76 -10.90
C ALA A 122 -8.72 0.37 -11.42
N GLY A 123 -7.43 0.03 -11.36
CA GLY A 123 -6.91 -1.28 -11.77
C GLY A 123 -7.46 -2.45 -10.95
N LEU A 124 -7.87 -2.20 -9.68
CA LEU A 124 -8.54 -3.23 -8.88
C LEU A 124 -10.05 -3.34 -9.17
N LYS A 125 -10.65 -2.39 -9.88
CA LYS A 125 -12.06 -2.39 -10.28
C LYS A 125 -12.28 -2.92 -11.71
N ALA A 126 -11.21 -3.13 -12.47
CA ALA A 126 -11.27 -3.61 -13.84
C ALA A 126 -11.50 -5.14 -13.90
N GLU A 127 -12.30 -5.59 -14.89
CA GLU A 127 -12.57 -7.01 -15.13
C GLU A 127 -11.27 -7.77 -15.51
N GLU A 128 -10.39 -7.15 -16.29
CA GLU A 128 -9.11 -7.75 -16.69
C GLU A 128 -8.09 -7.81 -15.55
N GLY A 129 -8.36 -7.14 -14.44
CA GLY A 129 -7.45 -7.04 -13.31
C GLY A 129 -6.24 -6.13 -13.58
N TYR A 130 -5.37 -6.05 -12.58
CA TYR A 130 -4.10 -5.32 -12.65
C TYR A 130 -3.02 -6.18 -13.28
N LYS A 131 -2.28 -5.63 -14.25
CA LYS A 131 -1.09 -6.26 -14.82
C LYS A 131 0.16 -5.63 -14.21
N PRO A 132 0.96 -6.38 -13.43
CA PRO A 132 2.22 -5.90 -12.92
C PRO A 132 3.15 -5.44 -14.05
N LYS A 133 4.04 -4.49 -13.76
CA LYS A 133 5.14 -4.20 -14.67
C LYS A 133 6.10 -5.38 -14.61
N THR A 134 6.39 -5.96 -15.78
CA THR A 134 7.44 -6.97 -15.90
C THR A 134 8.64 -6.36 -16.60
N GLU A 135 9.83 -6.75 -16.16
CA GLU A 135 11.08 -6.52 -16.86
C GLU A 135 11.66 -7.85 -17.28
N THR A 136 12.23 -7.87 -18.49
CA THR A 136 12.85 -9.07 -19.05
C THR A 136 14.31 -9.13 -18.60
N TYR A 137 14.64 -10.15 -17.84
CA TYR A 137 16.00 -10.47 -17.41
C TYR A 137 16.60 -11.54 -18.28
N ILE A 138 17.94 -11.58 -18.32
CA ILE A 138 18.72 -12.56 -19.07
C ILE A 138 19.60 -13.36 -18.11
N ARG A 139 19.71 -14.65 -18.37
CA ARG A 139 20.65 -15.51 -17.64
C ARG A 139 21.24 -16.59 -18.58
N LEU A 140 22.38 -17.17 -18.16
CA LEU A 140 22.92 -18.33 -18.81
C LEU A 140 21.98 -19.54 -18.67
N THR A 141 21.81 -20.28 -19.75
CA THR A 141 21.14 -21.58 -19.67
C THR A 141 21.95 -22.55 -18.81
N PRO A 142 21.32 -23.57 -18.20
CA PRO A 142 22.06 -24.55 -17.38
C PRO A 142 23.26 -25.20 -18.07
N ALA A 143 23.23 -25.34 -19.40
CA ALA A 143 24.30 -25.91 -20.20
C ALA A 143 25.57 -25.05 -20.21
N TYR A 144 25.46 -23.76 -19.97
CA TYR A 144 26.58 -22.80 -20.05
C TYR A 144 26.93 -22.18 -18.69
N ARG A 145 26.59 -22.82 -17.58
CA ARG A 145 26.90 -22.35 -16.22
C ARG A 145 28.18 -22.88 -15.62
N ASN A 146 29.12 -23.28 -16.45
CA ASN A 146 30.47 -23.71 -16.02
C ASN A 146 31.54 -23.15 -16.95
N GLU A 147 32.76 -22.99 -16.45
CA GLU A 147 33.89 -22.37 -17.14
C GLU A 147 34.19 -23.02 -18.48
N ALA A 148 34.22 -24.36 -18.52
CA ALA A 148 34.51 -25.11 -19.75
C ALA A 148 33.47 -24.84 -20.85
N SER A 149 32.18 -24.79 -20.51
CA SER A 149 31.12 -24.50 -21.48
C SER A 149 31.12 -23.05 -21.95
N ILE A 150 31.53 -22.09 -21.11
CA ILE A 150 31.71 -20.70 -21.51
C ILE A 150 32.86 -20.57 -22.52
N HIS A 151 33.99 -21.21 -22.29
CA HIS A 151 35.07 -21.24 -23.28
C HIS A 151 34.63 -21.84 -24.63
N VAL A 152 33.81 -22.89 -24.60
CA VAL A 152 33.21 -23.45 -25.81
C VAL A 152 32.29 -22.43 -26.49
N ALA A 153 31.44 -21.74 -25.74
CA ALA A 153 30.57 -20.70 -26.28
C ALA A 153 31.34 -19.56 -26.94
N ILE A 154 32.38 -19.04 -26.28
CA ILE A 154 33.28 -18.02 -26.83
C ILE A 154 33.90 -18.48 -28.15
N ASN A 155 34.44 -19.71 -28.20
CA ASN A 155 35.01 -20.26 -29.42
C ASN A 155 33.97 -20.40 -30.56
N MET A 156 32.75 -20.81 -30.25
CA MET A 156 31.65 -20.89 -31.23
C MET A 156 31.24 -19.51 -31.79
N LEU A 157 31.45 -18.47 -31.03
CA LEU A 157 31.05 -17.09 -31.39
C LEU A 157 32.17 -16.31 -32.10
N THR A 158 33.38 -16.83 -32.26
CA THR A 158 34.51 -16.12 -32.87
C THR A 158 34.22 -15.56 -34.26
N ARG A 159 33.35 -16.22 -35.05
CA ARG A 159 32.92 -15.76 -36.38
C ARG A 159 31.71 -14.85 -36.36
N ALA A 160 31.12 -14.62 -35.18
CA ALA A 160 29.92 -13.80 -34.99
C ALA A 160 30.20 -12.67 -34.00
N GLN A 161 31.02 -11.72 -34.40
CA GLN A 161 31.65 -10.73 -33.52
C GLN A 161 30.68 -9.96 -32.64
N LYS A 162 29.51 -9.52 -33.17
CA LYS A 162 28.48 -8.83 -32.39
C LYS A 162 27.80 -9.70 -31.32
N GLN A 163 27.67 -11.04 -31.61
CA GLN A 163 27.13 -11.97 -30.61
C GLN A 163 28.17 -12.27 -29.53
N LEU A 164 29.44 -12.36 -29.90
CA LEU A 164 30.56 -12.52 -28.96
C LEU A 164 30.67 -11.32 -28.02
N GLU A 165 30.58 -10.11 -28.56
CA GLU A 165 30.58 -8.89 -27.77
C GLU A 165 29.41 -8.84 -26.77
N ALA A 166 28.19 -9.13 -27.20
CA ALA A 166 27.04 -9.20 -26.33
C ALA A 166 27.16 -10.28 -25.24
N PHE A 167 27.71 -11.45 -25.59
CA PHE A 167 27.93 -12.54 -24.64
C PHE A 167 28.99 -12.18 -23.60
N ASN A 168 30.12 -11.59 -24.01
CA ASN A 168 31.16 -11.12 -23.10
C ASN A 168 30.67 -10.00 -22.20
N THR A 169 29.88 -9.05 -22.74
CA THR A 169 29.26 -7.99 -21.94
C THR A 169 28.30 -8.58 -20.88
N TYR A 170 27.55 -9.61 -21.24
CA TYR A 170 26.71 -10.32 -20.26
C TYR A 170 27.55 -10.94 -19.13
N LEU A 171 28.64 -11.63 -19.46
CA LEU A 171 29.53 -12.25 -18.46
C LEU A 171 30.12 -11.19 -17.52
N PHE A 172 30.50 -10.02 -18.06
CA PHE A 172 31.01 -8.91 -17.28
C PHE A 172 29.93 -8.32 -16.35
N LEU A 173 28.73 -7.99 -16.86
CA LEU A 173 27.62 -7.41 -16.08
C LEU A 173 27.12 -8.37 -15.00
N SER A 174 27.12 -9.67 -15.28
CA SER A 174 26.70 -10.70 -14.32
C SER A 174 27.75 -11.03 -13.27
N HIS A 175 28.94 -10.43 -13.34
CA HIS A 175 30.11 -10.74 -12.50
C HIS A 175 30.46 -12.23 -12.50
N TRP A 176 30.33 -12.88 -13.68
CA TRP A 176 30.54 -14.31 -13.79
C TRP A 176 31.92 -14.77 -13.31
N ASP A 177 32.95 -13.98 -13.59
CA ASP A 177 34.35 -14.30 -13.23
C ASP A 177 34.58 -14.23 -11.71
N GLU A 178 33.71 -13.56 -10.95
CA GLU A 178 33.79 -13.43 -9.49
C GLU A 178 33.02 -14.54 -8.75
N VAL A 179 32.22 -15.32 -9.47
CA VAL A 179 31.39 -16.42 -8.89
C VAL A 179 32.23 -17.50 -8.25
N ALA A 180 33.49 -17.69 -8.70
CA ALA A 180 34.46 -18.58 -8.07
C ALA A 180 34.76 -18.20 -6.60
N GLN A 181 34.40 -17.01 -6.15
CA GLN A 181 34.66 -16.47 -4.82
C GLN A 181 33.39 -16.34 -3.93
N SER A 182 32.33 -17.09 -4.19
CA SER A 182 31.08 -17.13 -3.40
C SER A 182 30.16 -15.91 -3.56
N THR A 183 30.33 -15.10 -4.56
CA THR A 183 29.42 -13.99 -4.86
C THR A 183 28.23 -14.48 -5.71
N PRO A 184 26.98 -14.13 -5.40
CA PRO A 184 25.84 -14.50 -6.25
C PRO A 184 25.94 -13.82 -7.62
N ILE A 185 25.58 -14.53 -8.70
CA ILE A 185 25.52 -13.99 -10.06
C ILE A 185 24.56 -12.80 -10.06
N ALA A 186 25.05 -11.63 -10.53
CA ALA A 186 24.22 -10.44 -10.64
C ALA A 186 23.12 -10.65 -11.70
N GLU A 187 21.92 -10.16 -11.39
CA GLU A 187 20.80 -10.18 -12.33
C GLU A 187 20.98 -9.08 -13.37
N VAL A 188 20.98 -9.44 -14.66
CA VAL A 188 21.16 -8.52 -15.79
C VAL A 188 19.85 -8.38 -16.54
N THR A 189 19.37 -7.14 -16.73
CA THR A 189 18.18 -6.90 -17.56
C THR A 189 18.52 -6.96 -19.04
N ARG A 190 17.53 -7.31 -19.86
CA ARG A 190 17.69 -7.30 -21.32
C ARG A 190 18.04 -5.90 -21.85
N GLU A 191 17.44 -4.88 -21.28
CA GLU A 191 17.68 -3.48 -21.64
C GLU A 191 19.12 -3.06 -21.29
N GLU A 192 19.61 -3.40 -20.12
CA GLU A 192 20.96 -3.11 -19.66
C GLU A 192 22.01 -3.79 -20.56
N LEU A 193 21.81 -5.08 -20.91
CA LEU A 193 22.69 -5.77 -21.84
C LEU A 193 22.68 -5.13 -23.23
N MET A 194 21.51 -4.74 -23.75
CA MET A 194 21.39 -4.06 -25.05
C MET A 194 22.11 -2.69 -25.05
N ASN A 195 21.94 -1.92 -23.99
CA ASN A 195 22.56 -0.62 -23.88
C ASN A 195 24.08 -0.71 -23.73
N SER A 196 24.57 -1.62 -22.91
CA SER A 196 26.02 -1.78 -22.63
C SER A 196 26.79 -2.44 -23.77
N SER A 197 26.18 -3.38 -24.51
CA SER A 197 26.82 -4.07 -25.65
C SER A 197 26.48 -3.46 -27.00
N HIS A 198 25.61 -2.43 -27.06
CA HIS A 198 25.03 -1.92 -28.29
C HIS A 198 24.39 -3.01 -29.19
N ALA A 199 24.00 -4.14 -28.58
CA ALA A 199 23.38 -5.25 -29.29
C ALA A 199 21.91 -4.94 -29.59
N THR A 200 21.46 -5.37 -30.77
CA THR A 200 20.06 -5.32 -31.14
C THR A 200 19.29 -6.50 -30.54
N SER A 201 17.97 -6.38 -30.43
CA SER A 201 17.09 -7.47 -29.99
C SER A 201 17.30 -8.77 -30.80
N ALA A 202 17.64 -8.65 -32.10
CA ALA A 202 17.91 -9.79 -32.97
C ALA A 202 19.19 -10.57 -32.57
N ILE A 203 20.22 -9.86 -32.09
CA ILE A 203 21.48 -10.47 -31.62
C ILE A 203 21.21 -11.31 -30.36
N ILE A 204 20.45 -10.76 -29.40
CA ILE A 204 20.08 -11.48 -28.19
C ILE A 204 19.24 -12.71 -28.53
N SER A 205 18.23 -12.58 -29.42
CA SER A 205 17.42 -13.70 -29.86
C SER A 205 18.22 -14.79 -30.60
N GLN A 206 19.34 -14.44 -31.22
CA GLN A 206 20.24 -15.44 -31.81
C GLN A 206 21.05 -16.19 -30.74
N LEU A 207 21.48 -15.55 -29.66
CA LEU A 207 22.10 -16.19 -28.51
C LEU A 207 21.12 -17.11 -27.75
N GLU A 208 19.87 -16.73 -27.67
CA GLU A 208 18.78 -17.57 -27.15
C GLU A 208 18.55 -18.80 -28.01
N LYS A 209 18.45 -18.65 -29.35
CA LYS A 209 18.29 -19.75 -30.29
C LYS A 209 19.46 -20.72 -30.27
N ARG A 210 20.67 -20.24 -29.92
CA ARG A 210 21.86 -21.10 -29.73
C ARG A 210 21.86 -21.78 -28.35
N GLY A 211 20.88 -21.49 -27.49
CA GLY A 211 20.76 -22.05 -26.16
C GLY A 211 21.82 -21.56 -25.17
N MET A 212 22.49 -20.45 -25.46
CA MET A 212 23.52 -19.86 -24.58
C MET A 212 22.91 -19.00 -23.50
N LEU A 213 21.96 -18.19 -23.87
CA LEU A 213 21.16 -17.32 -22.96
C LEU A 213 19.72 -17.75 -22.96
N GLU A 214 19.03 -17.48 -21.88
CA GLU A 214 17.57 -17.56 -21.76
C GLU A 214 17.03 -16.30 -21.12
N THR A 215 15.90 -15.82 -21.63
CA THR A 215 15.17 -14.69 -21.02
C THR A 215 14.09 -15.19 -20.07
N TYR A 216 13.83 -14.43 -19.02
CA TYR A 216 12.74 -14.65 -18.09
C TYR A 216 12.16 -13.32 -17.64
N GLU A 217 10.88 -13.30 -17.35
CA GLU A 217 10.19 -12.10 -16.87
C GLU A 217 10.18 -12.09 -15.36
N VAL A 218 10.49 -10.92 -14.79
CA VAL A 218 10.39 -10.64 -13.36
C VAL A 218 9.41 -9.50 -13.17
N GLU A 219 8.48 -9.68 -12.25
CA GLU A 219 7.62 -8.58 -11.81
C GLU A 219 8.45 -7.56 -11.05
N VAL A 220 8.52 -6.33 -11.58
CA VAL A 220 9.26 -5.22 -10.98
C VAL A 220 8.28 -4.22 -10.42
N GLY A 221 8.42 -3.90 -9.15
CA GLY A 221 7.63 -2.83 -8.54
C GLY A 221 7.98 -1.47 -9.17
N ARG A 222 6.94 -0.63 -9.34
CA ARG A 222 7.10 0.78 -9.78
C ARG A 222 7.51 1.69 -8.63
N LEU A 223 7.44 1.18 -7.41
CA LEU A 223 7.72 1.94 -6.20
C LEU A 223 9.22 2.02 -5.97
N ASN A 224 9.71 3.22 -5.74
CA ASN A 224 11.12 3.45 -5.43
C ASN A 224 11.48 2.80 -4.10
N HIS A 225 12.63 2.13 -4.06
CA HIS A 225 13.21 1.64 -2.82
C HIS A 225 13.82 2.80 -2.03
N GLY A 226 13.45 2.91 -0.76
CA GLY A 226 13.92 3.97 0.14
C GLY A 226 15.22 3.64 0.87
N GLY A 227 15.72 2.41 0.73
CA GLY A 227 16.87 1.92 1.47
C GLY A 227 16.54 1.44 2.89
N ASP A 228 17.55 1.27 3.71
CA ASP A 228 17.43 0.73 5.06
C ASP A 228 16.83 1.74 6.07
N TYR A 229 16.38 1.23 7.20
CA TYR A 229 15.93 2.03 8.32
C TYR A 229 17.12 2.53 9.14
N HIS A 230 17.20 3.85 9.32
CA HIS A 230 18.32 4.55 9.99
C HIS A 230 17.87 5.28 11.25
N PRO A 231 17.59 4.57 12.36
CA PRO A 231 17.14 5.20 13.61
C PRO A 231 18.17 6.17 14.21
N GLU A 232 19.44 6.00 13.88
CA GLU A 232 20.54 6.90 14.29
C GLU A 232 20.44 8.30 13.68
N LEU A 233 19.69 8.46 12.60
CA LEU A 233 19.44 9.76 11.97
C LEU A 233 18.30 10.54 12.61
N ILE A 234 17.62 9.97 13.62
CA ILE A 234 16.55 10.67 14.35
C ILE A 234 17.19 11.67 15.31
N PRO A 235 16.99 12.98 15.10
CA PRO A 235 17.59 13.98 15.98
C PRO A 235 16.99 13.92 17.38
N PRO A 236 17.76 14.22 18.43
CA PRO A 236 17.25 14.30 19.79
C PRO A 236 16.24 15.43 19.91
N LEU A 237 15.24 15.24 20.76
CA LEU A 237 14.27 16.27 21.10
C LEU A 237 14.92 17.33 21.99
N SER A 238 14.55 18.60 21.79
CA SER A 238 14.84 19.67 22.75
C SER A 238 14.11 19.43 24.07
N GLU A 239 14.44 20.16 25.12
CA GLU A 239 13.77 20.04 26.41
C GLU A 239 12.26 20.29 26.31
N ALA A 240 11.85 21.35 25.60
CA ALA A 240 10.46 21.66 25.39
C ALA A 240 9.73 20.56 24.59
N GLN A 241 10.37 20.02 23.55
CA GLN A 241 9.82 18.92 22.75
C GLN A 241 9.74 17.63 23.58
N THR A 242 10.73 17.35 24.41
CA THR A 242 10.75 16.19 25.33
C THR A 242 9.58 16.28 26.32
N THR A 243 9.36 17.44 26.89
CA THR A 243 8.23 17.69 27.80
C THR A 243 6.89 17.48 27.09
N ALA A 244 6.73 18.04 25.89
CA ALA A 244 5.54 17.85 25.07
C ALA A 244 5.33 16.38 24.63
N TYR A 245 6.39 15.69 24.25
CA TYR A 245 6.36 14.25 23.89
C TYR A 245 5.89 13.39 25.08
N ASN A 246 6.47 13.59 26.27
CA ASN A 246 6.06 12.86 27.47
C ASN A 246 4.61 13.16 27.85
N SER A 247 4.19 14.42 27.75
CA SER A 247 2.80 14.83 27.96
C SER A 247 1.85 14.18 26.97
N LEU A 248 2.25 14.07 25.66
CA LEU A 248 1.49 13.35 24.65
C LEU A 248 1.28 11.89 25.02
N LEU A 249 2.34 11.20 25.45
CA LEU A 249 2.24 9.79 25.86
C LEU A 249 1.28 9.63 27.04
N MET A 250 1.30 10.53 28.01
CA MET A 250 0.36 10.52 29.14
C MET A 250 -1.08 10.76 28.69
N GLN A 251 -1.30 11.78 27.85
CA GLN A 251 -2.65 12.12 27.35
C GLN A 251 -3.23 10.96 26.50
N MET A 252 -2.41 10.34 25.68
CA MET A 252 -2.80 9.18 24.86
C MET A 252 -3.20 7.95 25.68
N MET A 253 -2.77 7.82 26.94
CA MET A 253 -3.27 6.77 27.83
C MET A 253 -4.73 6.96 28.19
N GLY A 254 -5.14 8.19 28.48
CA GLY A 254 -6.51 8.52 28.90
C GLY A 254 -7.47 8.88 27.75
N HIS A 255 -6.92 9.29 26.61
CA HIS A 255 -7.73 9.78 25.49
C HIS A 255 -7.41 9.01 24.20
N PRO A 256 -8.42 8.67 23.38
CA PRO A 256 -8.22 8.08 22.06
C PRO A 256 -7.66 9.10 21.05
N VAL A 257 -7.96 10.38 21.24
CA VAL A 257 -7.54 11.51 20.40
C VAL A 257 -6.85 12.55 21.26
N THR A 258 -5.68 13.05 20.84
CA THR A 258 -4.95 14.12 21.55
C THR A 258 -4.55 15.20 20.55
N LEU A 259 -4.85 16.47 20.90
CA LEU A 259 -4.40 17.63 20.15
C LEU A 259 -3.00 18.04 20.60
N LEU A 260 -2.04 18.08 19.67
CA LEU A 260 -0.76 18.77 19.81
C LEU A 260 -0.89 20.19 19.24
N HIS A 261 -1.20 21.14 20.09
CA HIS A 261 -1.28 22.56 19.74
C HIS A 261 0.13 23.18 19.83
N GLY A 262 0.79 23.30 18.70
CA GLY A 262 2.17 23.82 18.63
C GLY A 262 2.32 24.92 17.61
N VAL A 263 2.96 26.03 18.00
CA VAL A 263 3.19 27.16 17.10
C VAL A 263 3.97 26.72 15.85
N THR A 264 3.85 27.49 14.76
CA THR A 264 4.60 27.24 13.52
C THR A 264 6.11 27.28 13.81
N GLY A 265 6.84 26.27 13.35
CA GLY A 265 8.28 26.13 13.61
C GLY A 265 8.64 25.66 15.01
N SER A 266 7.69 25.11 15.79
CA SER A 266 7.97 24.50 17.09
C SER A 266 8.63 23.12 17.01
N GLY A 267 8.68 22.53 15.81
CA GLY A 267 9.25 21.22 15.58
C GLY A 267 8.28 20.07 15.93
N LYS A 268 6.98 20.23 15.63
CA LYS A 268 5.99 19.14 15.76
C LYS A 268 6.42 17.86 15.02
N THR A 269 7.04 18.04 13.86
CA THR A 269 7.49 16.90 13.02
C THR A 269 8.51 16.03 13.74
N GLU A 270 9.43 16.59 14.53
CA GLU A 270 10.38 15.83 15.35
C GLU A 270 9.64 14.95 16.36
N ILE A 271 8.62 15.50 17.01
CA ILE A 271 7.79 14.75 17.94
C ILE A 271 7.07 13.61 17.23
N TYR A 272 6.54 13.85 16.03
CA TYR A 272 5.90 12.80 15.22
C TYR A 272 6.89 11.67 14.86
N ILE A 273 8.13 12.00 14.46
CA ILE A 273 9.16 11.01 14.15
C ILE A 273 9.44 10.12 15.38
N HIS A 274 9.49 10.69 16.58
CA HIS A 274 9.67 9.91 17.81
C HIS A 274 8.44 9.05 18.16
N LEU A 275 7.21 9.55 17.92
CA LEU A 275 5.99 8.75 18.08
C LEU A 275 5.94 7.60 17.08
N ILE A 276 6.31 7.85 15.82
CA ILE A 276 6.42 6.82 14.78
C ILE A 276 7.42 5.76 15.20
N ARG A 277 8.66 6.14 15.62
CA ARG A 277 9.66 5.19 16.11
C ARG A 277 9.08 4.30 17.20
N ARG A 278 8.41 4.90 18.21
CA ARG A 278 7.78 4.15 19.29
C ARG A 278 6.72 3.16 18.77
N ALA A 279 5.86 3.55 17.82
CA ALA A 279 4.87 2.66 17.23
C ALA A 279 5.53 1.47 16.52
N LEU A 280 6.64 1.72 15.80
CA LEU A 280 7.40 0.68 15.11
C LEU A 280 8.05 -0.32 16.08
N GLU A 281 8.57 0.15 17.23
CA GLU A 281 9.08 -0.70 18.30
C GLU A 281 8.00 -1.66 18.84
N HIS A 282 6.73 -1.23 18.83
CA HIS A 282 5.57 -2.04 19.19
C HIS A 282 4.99 -2.86 18.02
N LYS A 283 5.66 -2.88 16.85
CA LYS A 283 5.22 -3.59 15.64
C LYS A 283 3.85 -3.12 15.15
N GLN A 284 3.55 -1.87 15.32
CA GLN A 284 2.32 -1.21 14.89
C GLN A 284 2.56 -0.42 13.61
N GLN A 285 1.52 -0.34 12.77
CA GLN A 285 1.52 0.53 11.61
C GLN A 285 1.09 1.95 11.98
N VAL A 286 1.58 2.91 11.20
CA VAL A 286 1.29 4.33 11.35
C VAL A 286 0.69 4.90 10.09
N LEU A 287 -0.42 5.62 10.23
CA LEU A 287 -0.96 6.49 9.19
C LEU A 287 -0.59 7.94 9.52
N TYR A 288 0.21 8.57 8.66
CA TYR A 288 0.57 9.97 8.79
C TYR A 288 -0.06 10.77 7.65
N LEU A 289 -1.09 11.53 7.97
CA LEU A 289 -1.82 12.39 7.04
C LEU A 289 -1.24 13.80 7.02
N LEU A 290 -0.98 14.30 5.81
CA LEU A 290 -0.58 15.67 5.52
C LEU A 290 -1.54 16.28 4.48
N PRO A 291 -1.81 17.61 4.53
CA PRO A 291 -2.41 18.31 3.42
C PRO A 291 -1.58 18.14 2.14
N GLU A 292 -2.22 18.09 0.98
CA GLU A 292 -1.50 17.91 -0.30
C GLU A 292 -0.40 18.95 -0.53
N ILE A 293 -0.62 20.19 -0.09
CA ILE A 293 0.35 21.29 -0.17
C ILE A 293 1.56 21.10 0.75
N ALA A 294 1.39 20.39 1.87
CA ALA A 294 2.44 20.11 2.84
C ALA A 294 3.23 18.83 2.51
N LEU A 295 2.71 18.00 1.61
CA LEU A 295 3.37 16.78 1.13
C LEU A 295 4.44 17.15 0.09
N THR A 296 5.46 17.87 0.54
CA THR A 296 6.56 18.32 -0.31
C THR A 296 7.61 17.22 -0.51
N VAL A 297 8.40 17.36 -1.60
CA VAL A 297 9.54 16.46 -1.87
C VAL A 297 10.52 16.44 -0.68
N GLN A 298 10.77 17.60 -0.08
CA GLN A 298 11.66 17.70 1.09
C GLN A 298 11.16 16.91 2.29
N MET A 299 9.85 16.97 2.57
CA MET A 299 9.25 16.22 3.68
C MET A 299 9.29 14.72 3.41
N MET A 300 8.98 14.29 2.19
CA MET A 300 9.07 12.89 1.79
C MET A 300 10.51 12.37 1.92
N GLN A 301 11.49 13.08 1.36
CA GLN A 301 12.91 12.72 1.42
C GLN A 301 13.44 12.68 2.87
N ARG A 302 12.99 13.61 3.71
CA ARG A 302 13.37 13.65 5.12
C ARG A 302 12.93 12.39 5.87
N LEU A 303 11.68 11.98 5.70
CA LEU A 303 11.16 10.77 6.33
C LEU A 303 11.75 9.51 5.70
N GLN A 304 11.94 9.49 4.38
CA GLN A 304 12.52 8.36 3.67
C GLN A 304 13.97 8.10 4.08
N ARG A 305 14.77 9.16 4.32
CA ARG A 305 16.14 9.02 4.84
C ARG A 305 16.18 8.29 6.18
N VAL A 306 15.18 8.51 7.03
CA VAL A 306 15.10 7.87 8.36
C VAL A 306 14.51 6.47 8.28
N PHE A 307 13.36 6.33 7.59
CA PHE A 307 12.55 5.12 7.67
C PHE A 307 12.75 4.16 6.49
N GLY A 308 13.46 4.58 5.44
CA GLY A 308 13.78 3.74 4.29
C GLY A 308 12.56 3.06 3.68
N ASP A 309 12.68 1.77 3.38
CA ASP A 309 11.64 0.92 2.79
C ASP A 309 10.45 0.63 3.70
N ARG A 310 10.52 1.03 4.98
CA ARG A 310 9.39 0.95 5.91
C ARG A 310 8.32 2.01 5.66
N LEU A 311 8.66 3.06 4.88
CA LEU A 311 7.79 4.18 4.53
C LEU A 311 7.17 3.99 3.16
N GLY A 312 5.85 3.86 3.11
CA GLY A 312 5.07 4.00 1.89
C GLY A 312 4.52 5.42 1.76
N ILE A 313 4.62 5.99 0.56
CA ILE A 313 4.05 7.31 0.25
C ILE A 313 2.81 7.11 -0.60
N TYR A 314 1.70 7.81 -0.29
CA TYR A 314 0.45 7.69 -1.03
C TYR A 314 -0.17 9.06 -1.31
N HIS A 315 -0.12 9.49 -2.57
CA HIS A 315 -0.62 10.81 -2.97
C HIS A 315 -1.30 10.80 -4.34
N SER A 316 -1.98 11.91 -4.68
CA SER A 316 -2.79 12.05 -5.89
C SER A 316 -2.00 11.98 -7.20
N LYS A 317 -0.69 12.28 -7.18
CA LYS A 317 0.20 12.26 -8.36
C LYS A 317 0.62 10.84 -8.78
N TYR A 318 0.43 9.84 -7.92
CA TYR A 318 0.73 8.46 -8.28
C TYR A 318 -0.22 7.95 -9.36
N SER A 319 0.33 7.22 -10.32
CA SER A 319 -0.44 6.48 -11.31
C SER A 319 -1.36 5.46 -10.60
N ASP A 320 -2.39 5.03 -11.29
CA ASP A 320 -3.28 4.00 -10.74
C ASP A 320 -2.53 2.69 -10.44
N ALA A 321 -1.55 2.36 -11.28
CA ALA A 321 -0.70 1.18 -11.09
C ALA A 321 0.12 1.24 -9.80
N GLU A 322 0.76 2.36 -9.48
CA GLU A 322 1.48 2.55 -8.21
C GLU A 322 0.54 2.45 -7.01
N ARG A 323 -0.68 2.97 -7.13
CA ARG A 323 -1.69 2.85 -6.07
C ARG A 323 -2.11 1.40 -5.83
N VAL A 324 -2.24 0.60 -6.90
CA VAL A 324 -2.51 -0.83 -6.80
C VAL A 324 -1.36 -1.55 -6.11
N GLU A 325 -0.12 -1.24 -6.47
CA GLU A 325 1.06 -1.86 -5.84
C GLU A 325 1.14 -1.54 -4.34
N ILE A 326 0.87 -0.28 -3.93
CA ILE A 326 0.82 0.09 -2.51
C ILE A 326 -0.31 -0.68 -1.80
N TRP A 327 -1.49 -0.79 -2.43
CA TRP A 327 -2.60 -1.55 -1.87
C TRP A 327 -2.23 -3.02 -1.64
N GLN A 328 -1.66 -3.66 -2.66
CA GLN A 328 -1.22 -5.06 -2.59
C GLN A 328 -0.08 -5.24 -1.56
N LYS A 329 0.86 -4.30 -1.51
CA LYS A 329 1.94 -4.29 -0.51
C LYS A 329 1.36 -4.23 0.91
N GLN A 330 0.33 -3.40 1.15
CA GLN A 330 -0.32 -3.30 2.45
C GLN A 330 -1.05 -4.58 2.87
N LEU A 331 -1.52 -5.39 1.92
CA LEU A 331 -2.15 -6.69 2.17
C LEU A 331 -1.14 -7.84 2.28
N SER A 332 0.11 -7.61 1.90
CA SER A 332 1.16 -8.64 1.91
C SER A 332 1.61 -9.00 3.34
N SER A 333 2.46 -10.03 3.46
CA SER A 333 3.12 -10.41 4.72
C SER A 333 4.13 -9.36 5.21
N HIS A 334 4.56 -8.43 4.34
CA HIS A 334 5.52 -7.37 4.64
C HIS A 334 4.97 -6.02 4.18
N PRO A 335 3.90 -5.52 4.84
CA PRO A 335 3.31 -4.22 4.51
C PRO A 335 4.29 -3.09 4.86
N TYR A 336 4.03 -1.90 4.33
CA TYR A 336 4.68 -0.71 4.88
C TYR A 336 4.27 -0.53 6.34
N ASP A 337 5.22 -0.20 7.18
CA ASP A 337 4.97 0.13 8.59
C ASP A 337 4.40 1.54 8.74
N ILE A 338 4.76 2.43 7.83
CA ILE A 338 4.32 3.83 7.81
C ILE A 338 3.71 4.12 6.46
N ILE A 339 2.51 4.70 6.46
CA ILE A 339 1.93 5.33 5.27
C ILE A 339 1.89 6.84 5.50
N LEU A 340 2.68 7.55 4.70
CA LEU A 340 2.61 9.00 4.57
C LEU A 340 1.71 9.34 3.39
N GLY A 341 0.69 10.13 3.59
CA GLY A 341 -0.18 10.45 2.48
C GLY A 341 -1.12 11.61 2.71
N ALA A 342 -1.82 11.96 1.63
CA ALA A 342 -2.91 12.92 1.67
C ALA A 342 -4.24 12.23 2.04
N ARG A 343 -5.32 12.94 1.88
CA ARG A 343 -6.70 12.54 2.20
C ARG A 343 -7.06 11.08 1.90
N SER A 344 -6.74 10.59 0.71
CA SER A 344 -7.12 9.24 0.27
C SER A 344 -6.36 8.10 0.97
N ALA A 345 -5.25 8.38 1.63
CA ALA A 345 -4.46 7.37 2.34
C ALA A 345 -5.23 6.72 3.50
N VAL A 346 -6.25 7.39 4.05
CA VAL A 346 -7.12 6.83 5.10
C VAL A 346 -7.91 5.61 4.66
N LEU A 347 -8.07 5.40 3.34
CA LEU A 347 -8.84 4.30 2.76
C LEU A 347 -8.00 3.04 2.47
N LEU A 348 -6.69 3.08 2.70
CA LEU A 348 -5.79 1.94 2.50
C LEU A 348 -6.02 0.81 3.53
N PRO A 349 -5.70 -0.44 3.19
CA PRO A 349 -5.80 -1.57 4.11
C PRO A 349 -4.67 -1.58 5.13
N PHE A 350 -4.99 -1.29 6.39
CA PHE A 350 -4.07 -1.44 7.50
C PHE A 350 -4.34 -2.75 8.24
N GLN A 351 -3.28 -3.49 8.58
CA GLN A 351 -3.38 -4.76 9.29
C GLN A 351 -3.22 -4.60 10.81
N LYS A 352 -2.36 -3.66 11.23
CA LYS A 352 -1.98 -3.42 12.64
C LYS A 352 -1.85 -1.93 12.95
N LEU A 353 -2.82 -1.14 12.53
CA LEU A 353 -2.80 0.31 12.77
C LEU A 353 -2.80 0.59 14.27
N GLY A 354 -1.78 1.30 14.76
CA GLY A 354 -1.63 1.67 16.18
C GLY A 354 -1.53 3.17 16.42
N LEU A 355 -1.16 3.93 15.38
CA LEU A 355 -1.02 5.38 15.48
C LEU A 355 -1.53 6.06 14.22
N VAL A 356 -2.33 7.11 14.40
CA VAL A 356 -2.77 8.02 13.35
C VAL A 356 -2.28 9.42 13.70
N ILE A 357 -1.56 10.05 12.79
CA ILE A 357 -1.13 11.44 12.89
C ILE A 357 -1.84 12.22 11.80
N VAL A 358 -2.51 13.32 12.16
CA VAL A 358 -3.12 14.26 11.22
C VAL A 358 -2.49 15.61 11.46
N ASP A 359 -1.55 15.99 10.62
CA ASP A 359 -0.87 17.28 10.73
C ASP A 359 -1.66 18.36 10.02
N GLU A 360 -1.55 19.61 10.52
CA GLU A 360 -2.37 20.75 10.09
C GLU A 360 -3.86 20.37 10.00
N GLU A 361 -4.41 19.82 11.10
CA GLU A 361 -5.75 19.20 11.17
C GLU A 361 -6.90 20.11 10.75
N HIS A 362 -6.67 21.42 10.80
CA HIS A 362 -7.63 22.47 10.44
C HIS A 362 -7.79 22.66 8.92
N GLU A 363 -6.88 22.08 8.12
CA GLU A 363 -6.84 22.32 6.68
C GLU A 363 -8.06 21.79 5.93
N ASN A 364 -8.65 22.66 5.12
CA ASN A 364 -9.84 22.32 4.33
C ASN A 364 -9.60 21.25 3.26
N SER A 365 -8.36 21.04 2.85
CA SER A 365 -7.98 20.02 1.85
C SER A 365 -8.27 18.59 2.30
N TYR A 366 -8.46 18.36 3.60
CA TYR A 366 -8.95 17.09 4.14
C TYR A 366 -10.41 16.79 3.79
N LYS A 367 -11.19 17.80 3.40
CA LYS A 367 -12.56 17.63 2.92
C LYS A 367 -12.55 17.28 1.43
N GLN A 368 -13.10 16.13 1.06
CA GLN A 368 -13.33 15.81 -0.33
C GLN A 368 -14.51 16.61 -0.88
N GLN A 369 -14.27 17.36 -1.95
CA GLN A 369 -15.32 18.17 -2.59
C GLN A 369 -16.01 17.38 -3.70
N ASP A 370 -15.22 16.72 -4.55
CA ASP A 370 -15.67 15.91 -5.67
C ASP A 370 -14.67 14.77 -5.92
N PRO A 371 -15.11 13.59 -6.33
CA PRO A 371 -16.49 13.09 -6.38
C PRO A 371 -17.09 12.76 -5.01
N ALA A 372 -18.39 12.40 -4.96
CA ALA A 372 -18.97 11.76 -3.77
C ALA A 372 -18.24 10.43 -3.46
N PRO A 373 -18.14 10.04 -2.17
CA PRO A 373 -18.63 10.70 -0.95
C PRO A 373 -17.79 11.93 -0.60
N ARG A 374 -18.47 12.96 -0.11
CA ARG A 374 -17.79 14.20 0.34
C ARG A 374 -17.34 14.07 1.79
N TYR A 375 -16.52 13.05 2.07
CA TYR A 375 -16.02 12.76 3.41
C TYR A 375 -14.91 13.73 3.83
N HIS A 376 -14.69 13.83 5.14
CA HIS A 376 -13.57 14.56 5.74
C HIS A 376 -12.54 13.56 6.27
N ALA A 377 -11.32 13.56 5.72
CA ALA A 377 -10.33 12.56 6.04
C ALA A 377 -9.88 12.57 7.51
N ARG A 378 -9.79 13.75 8.16
CA ARG A 378 -9.53 13.83 9.60
C ARG A 378 -10.56 13.03 10.39
N SER A 379 -11.86 13.24 10.11
CA SER A 379 -12.94 12.52 10.81
C SER A 379 -12.89 11.02 10.51
N ALA A 380 -12.71 10.65 9.24
CA ALA A 380 -12.56 9.24 8.85
C ALA A 380 -11.34 8.57 9.51
N ALA A 381 -10.21 9.28 9.65
CA ALA A 381 -9.01 8.80 10.31
C ALA A 381 -9.22 8.57 11.82
N ILE A 382 -9.94 9.48 12.51
CA ILE A 382 -10.31 9.30 13.91
C ILE A 382 -11.20 8.07 14.09
N VAL A 383 -12.17 7.87 13.19
CA VAL A 383 -13.07 6.72 13.25
C VAL A 383 -12.31 5.42 12.93
N LEU A 384 -11.44 5.42 11.91
CA LEU A 384 -10.59 4.28 11.61
C LEU A 384 -9.71 3.91 12.82
N ALA A 385 -9.08 4.90 13.45
CA ALA A 385 -8.28 4.70 14.65
C ALA A 385 -9.11 4.08 15.78
N HIS A 386 -10.33 4.56 16.00
CA HIS A 386 -11.23 3.99 17.00
C HIS A 386 -11.59 2.53 16.68
N MET A 387 -11.91 2.22 15.41
CA MET A 387 -12.25 0.85 14.97
C MET A 387 -11.09 -0.14 15.13
N THR A 388 -9.85 0.34 15.01
CA THR A 388 -8.64 -0.49 15.11
C THR A 388 -7.97 -0.46 16.49
N GLY A 389 -8.46 0.34 17.42
CA GLY A 389 -7.85 0.58 18.72
C GLY A 389 -6.58 1.44 18.68
N ALA A 390 -6.33 2.11 17.56
CA ALA A 390 -5.21 3.03 17.40
C ALA A 390 -5.42 4.35 18.14
N LYS A 391 -4.33 5.05 18.45
CA LYS A 391 -4.35 6.40 19.01
C LYS A 391 -4.25 7.44 17.91
N THR A 392 -4.91 8.58 18.09
CA THR A 392 -4.86 9.69 17.13
C THR A 392 -4.20 10.90 17.74
N VAL A 393 -3.24 11.49 17.01
CA VAL A 393 -2.63 12.78 17.31
C VAL A 393 -3.03 13.76 16.21
N LEU A 394 -3.70 14.83 16.60
CA LEU A 394 -4.05 15.96 15.74
C LEU A 394 -3.04 17.07 15.99
N GLY A 395 -2.32 17.50 14.96
CA GLY A 395 -1.30 18.54 15.08
C GLY A 395 -1.68 19.81 14.34
N THR A 396 -1.47 20.95 14.95
CA THR A 396 -1.71 22.25 14.29
C THR A 396 -1.18 23.42 15.12
N ALA A 397 -0.97 24.55 14.46
CA ALA A 397 -0.74 25.84 15.13
C ALA A 397 -2.05 26.60 15.37
N THR A 398 -3.07 26.32 14.56
CA THR A 398 -4.37 27.01 14.56
C THR A 398 -5.49 25.96 14.57
N PRO A 399 -5.82 25.38 15.75
CA PRO A 399 -6.78 24.29 15.81
C PRO A 399 -8.17 24.73 15.31
N SER A 400 -8.87 23.78 14.67
CA SER A 400 -10.27 23.98 14.34
C SER A 400 -11.10 24.16 15.62
N MET A 401 -12.18 24.91 15.52
CA MET A 401 -13.07 25.18 16.67
C MET A 401 -13.59 23.89 17.30
N GLU A 402 -13.95 22.92 16.47
CA GLU A 402 -14.46 21.63 16.91
C GLU A 402 -13.39 20.82 17.66
N THR A 403 -12.16 20.80 17.15
CA THR A 403 -11.06 20.10 17.82
C THR A 403 -10.73 20.75 19.14
N TYR A 404 -10.61 22.07 19.15
CA TYR A 404 -10.33 22.83 20.39
C TYR A 404 -11.45 22.67 21.43
N TYR A 405 -12.70 22.78 21.02
CA TYR A 405 -13.85 22.55 21.90
C TYR A 405 -13.85 21.15 22.52
N ASN A 406 -13.52 20.10 21.73
CA ASN A 406 -13.41 18.75 22.23
C ASN A 406 -12.30 18.61 23.30
N THR A 407 -11.25 19.44 23.29
CA THR A 407 -10.26 19.46 24.37
C THR A 407 -10.80 20.12 25.64
N GLN A 408 -11.60 21.18 25.49
CA GLN A 408 -12.20 21.86 26.62
C GLN A 408 -13.24 21.01 27.34
N THR A 409 -13.95 20.15 26.63
CA THR A 409 -14.94 19.21 27.20
C THR A 409 -14.29 17.92 27.75
N GLY A 410 -12.98 17.78 27.66
CA GLY A 410 -12.27 16.56 28.11
C GLY A 410 -12.47 15.35 27.21
N LYS A 411 -13.09 15.51 26.03
CA LYS A 411 -13.24 14.43 25.06
C LYS A 411 -11.89 14.11 24.37
N TYR A 412 -11.06 15.12 24.14
CA TYR A 412 -9.72 15.01 23.58
C TYR A 412 -8.67 15.45 24.60
N GLY A 413 -7.50 14.80 24.59
CA GLY A 413 -6.34 15.29 25.31
C GLY A 413 -5.77 16.56 24.67
N LEU A 414 -5.12 17.40 25.44
CA LEU A 414 -4.45 18.62 24.97
C LEU A 414 -3.01 18.65 25.43
N VAL A 415 -2.09 18.91 24.48
CA VAL A 415 -0.69 19.22 24.75
C VAL A 415 -0.32 20.49 24.00
N SER A 416 0.30 21.44 24.70
CA SER A 416 0.71 22.72 24.11
C SER A 416 2.25 22.76 23.96
N LEU A 417 2.70 23.19 22.77
CA LEU A 417 4.11 23.42 22.44
C LEU A 417 4.27 24.87 21.94
N THR A 418 4.43 25.79 22.89
CA THR A 418 4.40 27.26 22.63
C THR A 418 5.78 27.83 22.27
N GLN A 419 6.87 27.09 22.49
CA GLN A 419 8.23 27.53 22.16
C GLN A 419 8.58 27.15 20.74
N ARG A 420 9.18 28.08 19.98
CA ARG A 420 9.78 27.79 18.68
C ARG A 420 11.11 27.03 18.84
N PHE A 421 11.39 26.19 17.90
CA PHE A 421 12.69 25.51 17.80
C PHE A 421 13.79 26.56 17.67
N GLN A 422 14.85 26.47 18.49
CA GLN A 422 15.99 27.41 18.58
C GLN A 422 15.63 28.86 18.98
N GLY A 423 14.50 29.13 19.61
CA GLY A 423 14.22 30.45 20.17
C GLY A 423 13.96 31.55 19.14
N MET A 424 13.70 31.21 17.87
CA MET A 424 13.39 32.20 16.83
C MET A 424 12.14 33.02 17.21
N GLN A 425 12.29 34.35 17.19
CA GLN A 425 11.16 35.28 17.47
C GLN A 425 10.15 35.28 16.32
N LEU A 426 8.88 35.61 16.65
CA LEU A 426 7.86 35.84 15.63
C LEU A 426 8.26 37.03 14.75
N PRO A 427 8.02 36.99 13.43
CA PRO A 427 8.05 38.21 12.63
C PRO A 427 7.03 39.18 13.22
N ARG A 428 7.45 40.42 13.43
CA ARG A 428 6.59 41.52 13.92
C ARG A 428 5.58 41.92 12.87
#